data_f676037b7c3f0420e69248fcecd7552e
#
_entry.id   f676037b7c3f0420e69248fcecd7552e
#
_cell.length_a   1.000
_cell.length_b   1.000
_cell.length_c   1.000
_cell.angle_alpha   90.00
_cell.angle_beta   90.00
_cell.angle_gamma   90.00
#
_symmetry.space_group_name_H-M   'P 1'
#
loop_
_entity.id
_entity.type
_entity.pdbx_description
1 polymer ?
#
loop_
_entity_poly.entity_id
_entity_poly.type
_entity_poly.pdbx_seq_one_letter_code
_entity_poly.pdbx_strand_id
1 'polypeptide(L)'
;MSFRTTSTPILTLLFIISVLFIGCEKEAKKIRFAVIKYQQETCTFCPGGDAGIKDWTTNGPYLKGEKLVNYNNGEPNSNYIAGFVHETKVYKDVEVIGINSPDFVFGGSSRSWNTRESFEYFMEIILDDLKSKLPVDGVYLALHGAMAVREIPRPEAEIAKRVRELVGPNVPIAASFDLHGNEDKEFLDWADAAFVTKRFPHYDAFLQGERSANFLYRTVNGLYKPTSSSRKP
;
A
#
# COMPACT_ATOMS: atom_id res chain seq x y z
N MET A 1 -20.38 -72.99 43.19
CA MET A 1 -20.51 -71.58 43.52
C MET A 1 -19.53 -70.84 42.58
N SER A 2 -20.08 -70.18 41.58
CA SER A 2 -19.30 -69.42 40.53
C SER A 2 -19.42 -67.96 40.83
N PHE A 3 -18.32 -67.29 41.07
CA PHE A 3 -18.28 -65.81 41.16
C PHE A 3 -17.96 -65.22 39.80
N ARG A 4 -18.94 -64.55 39.22
CA ARG A 4 -18.73 -63.69 38.04
C ARG A 4 -18.29 -62.30 38.51
N THR A 5 -17.10 -61.93 38.18
CA THR A 5 -16.63 -60.53 38.32
C THR A 5 -17.02 -59.73 37.09
N THR A 6 -17.86 -58.73 37.28
CA THR A 6 -18.22 -57.72 36.27
C THR A 6 -17.16 -56.62 36.25
N SER A 7 -16.36 -56.54 35.19
CA SER A 7 -15.48 -55.42 34.95
C SER A 7 -16.24 -54.33 34.24
N THR A 8 -16.40 -53.19 34.88
CA THR A 8 -17.11 -52.00 34.47
C THR A 8 -16.25 -51.09 33.53
N PRO A 9 -16.84 -50.36 32.64
CA PRO A 9 -16.12 -49.66 31.56
C PRO A 9 -15.63 -48.25 32.00
N ILE A 10 -14.44 -48.22 32.59
CA ILE A 10 -13.74 -46.92 32.89
C ILE A 10 -12.99 -46.43 31.67
N LEU A 11 -12.76 -47.25 30.65
CA LEU A 11 -11.95 -46.90 29.48
C LEU A 11 -12.69 -46.02 28.46
N THR A 12 -14.02 -45.99 28.47
CA THR A 12 -14.81 -45.22 27.49
C THR A 12 -14.97 -43.75 27.86
N LEU A 13 -14.77 -43.37 29.10
CA LEU A 13 -14.92 -41.99 29.56
C LEU A 13 -13.67 -41.13 29.30
N LEU A 14 -12.51 -41.75 29.21
CA LEU A 14 -11.23 -41.02 28.92
C LEU A 14 -11.07 -40.65 27.44
N PHE A 15 -11.76 -41.34 26.52
CA PHE A 15 -11.69 -41.04 25.08
C PHE A 15 -12.59 -39.88 24.65
N ILE A 16 -13.63 -39.54 25.41
CA ILE A 16 -14.57 -38.46 25.11
C ILE A 16 -14.02 -37.11 25.56
N ILE A 17 -13.14 -37.09 26.56
CA ILE A 17 -12.56 -35.83 27.07
C ILE A 17 -11.42 -35.32 26.19
N SER A 18 -10.74 -36.20 25.44
CA SER A 18 -9.67 -35.81 24.53
C SER A 18 -10.12 -35.18 23.20
N VAL A 19 -11.41 -35.28 22.85
CA VAL A 19 -11.96 -34.70 21.59
C VAL A 19 -12.50 -33.28 21.78
N LEU A 20 -12.67 -32.81 23.01
CA LEU A 20 -13.22 -31.50 23.32
C LEU A 20 -12.15 -30.37 23.40
N PHE A 21 -10.86 -30.68 23.22
CA PHE A 21 -9.77 -29.71 23.12
C PHE A 21 -9.25 -29.52 21.68
N ILE A 22 -10.08 -29.71 20.66
CA ILE A 22 -9.81 -29.07 19.37
C ILE A 22 -10.16 -27.60 19.60
N GLY A 23 -9.21 -26.90 20.21
CA GLY A 23 -9.28 -25.47 20.39
C GLY A 23 -9.50 -24.85 19.02
N CYS A 24 -10.56 -24.07 18.90
CA CYS A 24 -10.69 -23.11 17.83
C CYS A 24 -9.46 -22.19 17.96
N GLU A 25 -8.37 -22.51 17.26
CA GLU A 25 -7.26 -21.58 17.07
C GLU A 25 -7.89 -20.36 16.39
N LYS A 26 -8.11 -19.33 17.19
CA LYS A 26 -8.56 -18.04 16.69
C LYS A 26 -7.47 -17.59 15.71
N GLU A 27 -7.75 -17.64 14.43
CA GLU A 27 -6.79 -17.15 13.42
C GLU A 27 -6.25 -15.80 13.89
N ALA A 28 -4.93 -15.71 14.06
CA ALA A 28 -4.31 -14.50 14.53
C ALA A 28 -4.69 -13.35 13.56
N LYS A 29 -5.21 -12.26 14.11
CA LYS A 29 -5.62 -11.10 13.30
C LYS A 29 -4.41 -10.64 12.47
N LYS A 30 -4.53 -10.69 11.16
CA LYS A 30 -3.49 -10.19 10.25
C LYS A 30 -3.41 -8.68 10.29
N ILE A 31 -2.20 -8.16 10.20
CA ILE A 31 -1.91 -6.74 9.94
C ILE A 31 -2.23 -6.49 8.47
N ARG A 32 -3.05 -5.50 8.15
CA ARG A 32 -3.57 -5.23 6.82
C ARG A 32 -2.95 -3.96 6.25
N PHE A 33 -2.13 -4.09 5.20
CA PHE A 33 -1.52 -2.97 4.50
C PHE A 33 -2.19 -2.72 3.16
N ALA A 34 -2.75 -1.53 2.99
CA ALA A 34 -3.29 -1.07 1.71
C ALA A 34 -2.16 -0.51 0.82
N VAL A 35 -2.15 -0.88 -0.46
CA VAL A 35 -1.19 -0.39 -1.46
C VAL A 35 -1.94 0.39 -2.52
N ILE A 36 -1.55 1.64 -2.71
CA ILE A 36 -2.09 2.58 -3.71
C ILE A 36 -0.97 2.96 -4.66
N LYS A 37 -1.27 3.01 -5.96
CA LYS A 37 -0.38 3.53 -6.99
C LYS A 37 -1.05 4.72 -7.68
N TYR A 38 -0.37 5.86 -7.76
CA TYR A 38 -0.75 6.96 -8.63
C TYR A 38 0.50 7.72 -9.06
N GLN A 39 1.10 7.26 -10.15
CA GLN A 39 2.42 7.72 -10.60
C GLN A 39 2.33 8.42 -11.94
N GLN A 40 2.86 9.62 -12.02
CA GLN A 40 3.19 10.28 -13.28
C GLN A 40 4.37 11.23 -13.10
N GLU A 41 5.31 11.15 -14.02
CA GLU A 41 6.30 12.19 -14.25
C GLU A 41 5.73 13.15 -15.28
N THR A 42 5.51 14.40 -14.87
CA THR A 42 4.91 15.43 -15.74
C THR A 42 5.97 16.30 -16.38
N CYS A 43 5.95 16.39 -17.69
CA CYS A 43 6.76 17.37 -18.42
C CYS A 43 5.92 18.62 -18.74
N THR A 44 5.96 19.63 -17.87
CA THR A 44 5.10 20.81 -17.99
C THR A 44 5.38 21.69 -19.23
N PHE A 45 6.50 21.50 -19.90
CA PHE A 45 6.93 22.23 -21.13
C PHE A 45 6.97 21.33 -22.38
N CYS A 46 6.62 20.06 -22.27
CA CYS A 46 6.56 19.15 -23.41
C CYS A 46 5.34 19.45 -24.30
N PRO A 47 5.44 19.25 -25.63
CA PRO A 47 4.35 19.57 -26.56
C PRO A 47 3.17 18.61 -26.51
N GLY A 48 3.28 17.49 -25.79
CA GLY A 48 2.15 16.56 -25.57
C GLY A 48 1.04 17.29 -24.80
N GLY A 49 -0.18 17.27 -25.29
CA GLY A 49 -1.32 17.92 -24.61
C GLY A 49 -1.56 17.39 -23.20
N ASP A 50 -2.42 18.08 -22.46
CA ASP A 50 -2.79 17.66 -21.10
C ASP A 50 -3.37 16.23 -21.09
N ALA A 51 -3.05 15.47 -20.06
CA ALA A 51 -3.50 14.08 -19.87
C ALA A 51 -4.89 14.05 -19.24
N GLY A 52 -5.89 13.71 -20.03
CA GLY A 52 -7.26 13.47 -19.59
C GLY A 52 -7.52 12.03 -19.22
N ILE A 53 -8.74 11.71 -18.77
CA ILE A 53 -9.18 10.34 -18.39
C ILE A 53 -8.86 9.33 -19.51
N LYS A 54 -9.11 9.69 -20.77
CA LYS A 54 -8.87 8.81 -21.92
C LYS A 54 -7.40 8.38 -22.04
N ASP A 55 -6.47 9.27 -21.75
CA ASP A 55 -5.03 8.97 -21.84
C ASP A 55 -4.60 7.98 -20.75
N TRP A 56 -5.22 8.03 -19.59
CA TRP A 56 -5.00 7.08 -18.50
C TRP A 56 -5.70 5.73 -18.69
N THR A 57 -6.77 5.70 -19.48
CA THR A 57 -7.61 4.51 -19.65
C THR A 57 -7.37 3.78 -20.97
N THR A 58 -6.34 4.14 -21.72
CA THR A 58 -6.00 3.50 -23.01
C THR A 58 -5.78 1.99 -22.88
N ASN A 59 -5.22 1.52 -21.77
CA ASN A 59 -4.98 0.10 -21.48
C ASN A 59 -6.04 -0.51 -20.55
N GLY A 60 -7.16 0.17 -20.34
CA GLY A 60 -8.23 -0.21 -19.43
C GLY A 60 -8.60 0.92 -18.47
N PRO A 61 -9.74 0.83 -17.77
CA PRO A 61 -10.25 1.94 -16.96
C PRO A 61 -9.36 2.24 -15.75
N TYR A 62 -8.77 1.23 -15.15
CA TYR A 62 -7.82 1.31 -14.03
C TYR A 62 -7.24 -0.08 -13.75
N LEU A 63 -6.14 -0.11 -13.00
CA LEU A 63 -5.54 -1.36 -12.53
C LEU A 63 -6.30 -1.85 -11.28
N LYS A 64 -6.94 -3.00 -11.37
CA LYS A 64 -7.61 -3.63 -10.21
C LYS A 64 -6.58 -3.93 -9.12
N GLY A 65 -6.95 -3.68 -7.87
CA GLY A 65 -6.03 -3.78 -6.74
C GLY A 65 -5.36 -5.15 -6.59
N GLU A 66 -6.11 -6.24 -6.79
CA GLU A 66 -5.56 -7.60 -6.83
C GLU A 66 -4.48 -7.76 -7.91
N LYS A 67 -4.71 -7.23 -9.10
CA LYS A 67 -3.73 -7.25 -10.19
C LYS A 67 -2.50 -6.41 -9.83
N LEU A 68 -2.67 -5.29 -9.12
CA LEU A 68 -1.57 -4.45 -8.67
C LEU A 68 -0.58 -5.24 -7.80
N VAL A 69 -1.07 -5.98 -6.83
CA VAL A 69 -0.25 -6.79 -5.92
C VAL A 69 0.30 -8.03 -6.64
N ASN A 70 -0.52 -8.74 -7.40
CA ASN A 70 -0.13 -9.97 -8.09
C ASN A 70 0.87 -9.72 -9.23
N TYR A 71 0.74 -8.62 -9.95
CA TYR A 71 1.71 -8.22 -10.98
C TYR A 71 3.09 -7.94 -10.37
N ASN A 72 3.11 -7.41 -9.17
CA ASN A 72 4.32 -7.06 -8.44
C ASN A 72 4.68 -8.12 -7.38
N ASN A 73 4.45 -9.37 -7.61
CA ASN A 73 4.54 -10.54 -6.71
C ASN A 73 5.75 -10.61 -5.75
N GLY A 74 6.56 -9.55 -5.66
CA GLY A 74 7.73 -9.43 -4.79
C GLY A 74 9.00 -9.99 -5.42
N GLU A 75 8.99 -10.29 -6.72
CA GLU A 75 10.20 -10.66 -7.44
C GLU A 75 11.12 -9.45 -7.62
N PRO A 76 12.44 -9.62 -7.48
CA PRO A 76 13.40 -8.54 -7.63
C PRO A 76 13.30 -7.87 -9.00
N ASN A 77 12.92 -6.60 -9.01
CA ASN A 77 12.88 -5.73 -10.17
C ASN A 77 13.06 -4.27 -9.73
N SER A 78 12.98 -3.31 -10.63
CA SER A 78 13.10 -1.88 -10.30
C SER A 78 11.81 -1.24 -9.76
N ASN A 79 10.79 -2.03 -9.41
CA ASN A 79 9.49 -1.53 -9.02
C ASN A 79 9.36 -1.39 -7.50
N TYR A 80 8.86 -0.27 -7.03
CA TYR A 80 8.60 0.00 -5.61
C TYR A 80 7.64 -1.00 -4.97
N ILE A 81 6.53 -1.31 -5.66
CA ILE A 81 5.49 -2.20 -5.12
C ILE A 81 6.03 -3.62 -4.99
N ALA A 82 6.87 -4.07 -5.93
CA ALA A 82 7.52 -5.37 -5.83
C ALA A 82 8.41 -5.46 -4.58
N GLY A 83 9.17 -4.41 -4.27
CA GLY A 83 9.97 -4.34 -3.04
C GLY A 83 9.10 -4.35 -1.78
N PHE A 84 8.00 -3.61 -1.79
CA PHE A 84 7.06 -3.62 -0.69
C PHE A 84 6.47 -5.02 -0.45
N VAL A 85 5.97 -5.67 -1.50
CA VAL A 85 5.42 -7.04 -1.42
C VAL A 85 6.47 -8.05 -1.02
N HIS A 86 7.72 -7.91 -1.51
CA HIS A 86 8.85 -8.77 -1.12
C HIS A 86 9.10 -8.72 0.38
N GLU A 87 9.27 -7.53 0.94
CA GLU A 87 9.54 -7.36 2.37
C GLU A 87 8.37 -7.86 3.24
N THR A 88 7.11 -7.64 2.82
CA THR A 88 5.95 -8.11 3.58
C THR A 88 5.87 -9.63 3.69
N LYS A 89 6.46 -10.39 2.77
CA LYS A 89 6.53 -11.86 2.86
C LYS A 89 7.41 -12.36 4.02
N VAL A 90 8.30 -11.52 4.54
CA VAL A 90 9.11 -11.84 5.73
C VAL A 90 8.22 -11.91 6.99
N TYR A 91 7.12 -11.17 7.00
CA TYR A 91 6.18 -11.07 8.12
C TYR A 91 5.00 -12.01 7.91
N LYS A 92 4.89 -13.06 8.72
CA LYS A 92 3.86 -14.11 8.56
C LYS A 92 2.43 -13.64 8.84
N ASP A 93 2.30 -12.52 9.53
CA ASP A 93 1.04 -11.92 10.01
C ASP A 93 0.56 -10.75 9.15
N VAL A 94 1.20 -10.47 8.01
CA VAL A 94 0.83 -9.37 7.11
C VAL A 94 -0.03 -9.86 5.94
N GLU A 95 -1.09 -9.11 5.66
CA GLU A 95 -1.91 -9.18 4.46
C GLU A 95 -1.71 -7.90 3.65
N VAL A 96 -1.36 -8.03 2.36
CA VAL A 96 -1.23 -6.90 1.43
C VAL A 96 -2.49 -6.79 0.58
N ILE A 97 -3.12 -5.61 0.62
CA ILE A 97 -4.38 -5.32 -0.07
C ILE A 97 -4.10 -4.28 -1.15
N GLY A 98 -4.17 -4.67 -2.41
CA GLY A 98 -4.10 -3.71 -3.51
C GLY A 98 -5.38 -2.88 -3.59
N ILE A 99 -5.24 -1.58 -3.79
CA ILE A 99 -6.33 -0.64 -4.02
C ILE A 99 -6.43 -0.35 -5.51
N ASN A 100 -7.63 -0.30 -6.06
CA ASN A 100 -7.85 0.07 -7.45
C ASN A 100 -7.16 1.39 -7.76
N SER A 101 -6.30 1.40 -8.75
CA SER A 101 -5.36 2.50 -9.03
C SER A 101 -5.22 2.70 -10.53
N PRO A 102 -4.91 3.91 -11.03
CA PRO A 102 -4.58 4.10 -12.43
C PRO A 102 -3.31 3.30 -12.79
N ASP A 103 -3.22 2.84 -14.02
CA ASP A 103 -2.02 2.14 -14.49
C ASP A 103 -0.94 3.15 -14.91
N PHE A 104 -0.75 3.37 -16.17
CA PHE A 104 0.16 4.37 -16.71
C PHE A 104 -0.57 5.27 -17.71
N VAL A 105 -0.26 6.55 -17.68
CA VAL A 105 -0.75 7.48 -18.69
C VAL A 105 -0.10 7.17 -20.04
N PHE A 106 -0.90 7.15 -21.09
CA PHE A 106 -0.37 7.01 -22.46
C PHE A 106 0.56 8.17 -22.79
N GLY A 107 1.75 7.84 -23.27
CA GLY A 107 2.81 8.81 -23.55
C GLY A 107 3.76 9.07 -22.37
N GLY A 108 3.48 8.52 -21.19
CA GLY A 108 4.40 8.58 -20.02
C GLY A 108 4.83 10.01 -19.66
N SER A 109 6.12 10.22 -19.43
CA SER A 109 6.72 11.53 -19.07
C SER A 109 6.73 12.55 -20.22
N SER A 110 6.38 12.15 -21.46
CA SER A 110 6.22 13.11 -22.56
C SER A 110 4.84 13.82 -22.57
N ARG A 111 3.91 13.40 -21.73
CA ARG A 111 2.64 14.11 -21.52
C ARG A 111 2.84 15.36 -20.66
N SER A 112 2.00 16.35 -20.92
CA SER A 112 1.99 17.60 -20.16
C SER A 112 1.23 17.44 -18.82
N TRP A 113 0.54 18.44 -18.38
CA TRP A 113 -0.23 18.44 -17.14
C TRP A 113 -1.32 17.36 -17.14
N ASN A 114 -1.63 16.81 -15.97
CA ASN A 114 -2.89 16.12 -15.80
C ASN A 114 -4.04 17.15 -15.76
N THR A 115 -5.17 16.80 -16.36
CA THR A 115 -6.38 17.57 -16.11
C THR A 115 -6.87 17.35 -14.68
N ARG A 116 -7.48 18.36 -14.07
CA ARG A 116 -8.14 18.20 -12.78
C ARG A 116 -9.20 17.10 -12.82
N GLU A 117 -9.97 17.02 -13.91
CA GLU A 117 -10.99 16.00 -14.10
C GLU A 117 -10.41 14.58 -14.00
N SER A 118 -9.28 14.30 -14.66
CA SER A 118 -8.64 12.98 -14.58
C SER A 118 -8.13 12.67 -13.19
N PHE A 119 -7.57 13.65 -12.50
CA PHE A 119 -7.10 13.49 -11.13
C PHE A 119 -8.27 13.13 -10.19
N GLU A 120 -9.37 13.91 -10.23
CA GLU A 120 -10.53 13.67 -9.39
C GLU A 120 -11.19 12.31 -9.69
N TYR A 121 -11.30 11.93 -10.96
CA TYR A 121 -11.84 10.63 -11.37
C TYR A 121 -11.07 9.45 -10.74
N PHE A 122 -9.75 9.47 -10.79
CA PHE A 122 -8.95 8.39 -10.18
C PHE A 122 -8.91 8.48 -8.66
N MET A 123 -8.94 9.66 -8.09
CA MET A 123 -9.05 9.81 -6.63
C MET A 123 -10.35 9.24 -6.10
N GLU A 124 -11.47 9.44 -6.79
CA GLU A 124 -12.75 8.83 -6.42
C GLU A 124 -12.64 7.29 -6.41
N ILE A 125 -12.12 6.68 -7.48
CA ILE A 125 -11.92 5.24 -7.58
C ILE A 125 -11.04 4.72 -6.44
N ILE A 126 -9.91 5.39 -6.15
CA ILE A 126 -8.98 5.00 -5.10
C ILE A 126 -9.65 5.08 -3.72
N LEU A 127 -10.32 6.19 -3.42
CA LEU A 127 -10.91 6.41 -2.10
C LEU A 127 -12.12 5.50 -1.84
N ASP A 128 -12.96 5.26 -2.85
CA ASP A 128 -14.10 4.34 -2.73
C ASP A 128 -13.63 2.91 -2.50
N ASP A 129 -12.63 2.46 -3.24
CA ASP A 129 -12.09 1.11 -3.06
C ASP A 129 -11.38 0.97 -1.69
N LEU A 130 -10.57 1.95 -1.28
CA LEU A 130 -9.96 1.96 0.05
C LEU A 130 -11.02 1.93 1.15
N LYS A 131 -12.06 2.76 1.03
CA LYS A 131 -13.17 2.81 1.99
C LYS A 131 -13.87 1.45 2.14
N SER A 132 -14.04 0.73 1.04
CA SER A 132 -14.67 -0.59 1.04
C SER A 132 -13.85 -1.67 1.75
N LYS A 133 -12.55 -1.43 1.92
CA LYS A 133 -11.57 -2.37 2.49
C LYS A 133 -11.13 -2.02 3.91
N LEU A 134 -11.67 -0.95 4.49
CA LEU A 134 -11.39 -0.59 5.88
C LEU A 134 -11.93 -1.66 6.87
N PRO A 135 -11.31 -1.84 8.04
CA PRO A 135 -10.12 -1.12 8.51
C PRO A 135 -8.82 -1.67 7.89
N VAL A 136 -7.83 -0.79 7.74
CA VAL A 136 -6.44 -1.13 7.41
C VAL A 136 -5.53 -0.65 8.53
N ASP A 137 -4.39 -1.33 8.73
CA ASP A 137 -3.45 -1.01 9.80
C ASP A 137 -2.30 -0.11 9.31
N GLY A 138 -2.11 0.01 7.98
CA GLY A 138 -1.15 0.92 7.34
C GLY A 138 -1.44 1.13 5.87
N VAL A 139 -0.95 2.24 5.30
CA VAL A 139 -1.11 2.55 3.87
C VAL A 139 0.26 2.81 3.24
N TYR A 140 0.48 2.20 2.08
CA TYR A 140 1.62 2.46 1.23
C TYR A 140 1.20 3.18 -0.05
N LEU A 141 1.82 4.33 -0.32
CA LEU A 141 1.62 5.16 -1.49
C LEU A 141 2.82 5.02 -2.45
N ALA A 142 2.64 4.34 -3.56
CA ALA A 142 3.62 4.31 -4.65
C ALA A 142 3.35 5.51 -5.58
N LEU A 143 4.08 6.59 -5.36
CA LEU A 143 3.95 7.87 -6.06
C LEU A 143 5.19 8.15 -6.91
N HIS A 144 5.19 9.28 -7.64
CA HIS A 144 6.35 9.73 -8.40
C HIS A 144 7.08 10.93 -7.74
N GLY A 145 6.34 11.91 -7.26
CA GLY A 145 6.86 13.13 -6.66
C GLY A 145 7.10 14.26 -7.67
N ALA A 146 6.74 14.05 -8.94
CA ALA A 146 6.83 15.05 -9.99
C ALA A 146 5.53 15.15 -10.81
N MET A 147 4.40 14.82 -10.20
CA MET A 147 3.10 14.99 -10.81
C MET A 147 2.68 16.47 -10.82
N ALA A 148 2.19 16.94 -11.96
CA ALA A 148 1.55 18.24 -12.06
C ALA A 148 0.10 18.07 -12.53
N VAL A 149 -0.82 18.71 -11.83
CA VAL A 149 -2.26 18.69 -12.10
C VAL A 149 -2.77 20.12 -12.23
N ARG A 150 -3.58 20.39 -13.25
CA ARG A 150 -4.21 21.72 -13.41
C ARG A 150 -5.02 22.06 -12.16
N GLU A 151 -4.80 23.24 -11.63
CA GLU A 151 -5.52 23.80 -10.48
C GLU A 151 -5.30 23.05 -9.13
N ILE A 152 -4.41 22.06 -9.09
CA ILE A 152 -4.01 21.38 -7.85
C ILE A 152 -2.49 21.56 -7.67
N PRO A 153 -2.07 22.52 -6.83
CA PRO A 153 -0.65 22.89 -6.72
C PRO A 153 0.28 21.79 -6.19
N ARG A 154 -0.25 20.89 -5.36
CA ARG A 154 0.50 19.82 -4.66
C ARG A 154 -0.24 18.49 -4.75
N PRO A 155 -0.28 17.86 -5.95
CA PRO A 155 -1.15 16.70 -6.15
C PRO A 155 -0.80 15.49 -5.28
N GLU A 156 0.48 15.20 -5.05
CA GLU A 156 0.88 14.09 -4.18
C GLU A 156 0.57 14.37 -2.70
N ALA A 157 0.71 15.61 -2.25
CA ALA A 157 0.28 16.01 -0.92
C ALA A 157 -1.25 15.92 -0.77
N GLU A 158 -2.01 16.29 -1.81
CA GLU A 158 -3.48 16.15 -1.83
C GLU A 158 -3.91 14.68 -1.81
N ILE A 159 -3.19 13.78 -2.50
CA ILE A 159 -3.42 12.33 -2.41
C ILE A 159 -3.23 11.87 -0.96
N ALA A 160 -2.09 12.20 -0.35
CA ALA A 160 -1.78 11.81 1.02
C ALA A 160 -2.80 12.36 2.02
N LYS A 161 -3.24 13.61 1.84
CA LYS A 161 -4.26 14.27 2.66
C LYS A 161 -5.59 13.51 2.62
N ARG A 162 -6.14 13.26 1.42
CA ARG A 162 -7.42 12.57 1.27
C ARG A 162 -7.37 11.14 1.82
N VAL A 163 -6.25 10.44 1.62
CA VAL A 163 -6.05 9.12 2.23
C VAL A 163 -6.02 9.23 3.75
N ARG A 164 -5.29 10.19 4.32
CA ARG A 164 -5.22 10.45 5.77
C ARG A 164 -6.60 10.76 6.37
N GLU A 165 -7.37 11.60 5.72
CA GLU A 165 -8.72 11.95 6.15
C GLU A 165 -9.65 10.72 6.19
N LEU A 166 -9.45 9.76 5.28
CA LEU A 166 -10.24 8.54 5.21
C LEU A 166 -9.83 7.50 6.25
N VAL A 167 -8.51 7.25 6.43
CA VAL A 167 -8.01 6.20 7.32
C VAL A 167 -7.85 6.65 8.77
N GLY A 168 -7.85 7.96 9.01
CA GLY A 168 -7.71 8.58 10.34
C GLY A 168 -6.25 8.80 10.76
N PRO A 169 -6.05 9.51 11.89
CA PRO A 169 -4.73 10.01 12.29
C PRO A 169 -3.76 8.93 12.79
N ASN A 170 -4.25 7.76 13.16
CA ASN A 170 -3.45 6.72 13.81
C ASN A 170 -2.93 5.64 12.86
N VAL A 171 -3.40 5.60 11.60
CA VAL A 171 -2.94 4.64 10.60
C VAL A 171 -1.68 5.19 9.94
N PRO A 172 -0.50 4.56 10.06
CA PRO A 172 0.71 5.06 9.44
C PRO A 172 0.63 5.02 7.90
N ILE A 173 1.11 6.09 7.27
CA ILE A 173 1.20 6.24 5.82
C ILE A 173 2.66 6.39 5.42
N ALA A 174 3.16 5.47 4.59
CA ALA A 174 4.48 5.55 3.97
C ALA A 174 4.35 5.76 2.46
N ALA A 175 5.30 6.48 1.87
CA ALA A 175 5.34 6.66 0.42
C ALA A 175 6.72 6.34 -0.16
N SER A 176 6.75 5.99 -1.45
CA SER A 176 7.97 5.97 -2.24
C SER A 176 7.87 6.95 -3.41
N PHE A 177 8.98 7.64 -3.67
CA PHE A 177 9.15 8.60 -4.74
C PHE A 177 10.33 8.25 -5.64
N ASP A 178 10.23 8.69 -6.88
CA ASP A 178 11.33 8.76 -7.82
C ASP A 178 12.36 9.82 -7.38
N LEU A 179 13.58 9.75 -7.96
CA LEU A 179 14.64 10.72 -7.68
C LEU A 179 14.32 12.14 -8.17
N HIS A 180 13.35 12.29 -9.07
CA HIS A 180 12.84 13.58 -9.55
C HIS A 180 11.76 14.15 -8.62
N GLY A 181 11.48 13.47 -7.51
CA GLY A 181 10.50 13.93 -6.53
C GLY A 181 10.86 15.30 -5.97
N ASN A 182 9.88 16.20 -5.96
CA ASN A 182 9.99 17.58 -5.50
C ASN A 182 8.96 17.89 -4.41
N GLU A 183 8.79 16.92 -3.52
CA GLU A 183 7.87 17.02 -2.39
C GLU A 183 8.49 17.80 -1.23
N ASP A 184 7.64 18.45 -0.48
CA ASP A 184 8.04 19.33 0.62
C ASP A 184 7.33 18.96 1.96
N LYS A 185 7.40 19.90 2.90
CA LYS A 185 6.77 19.76 4.21
C LYS A 185 5.27 19.45 4.13
N GLU A 186 4.56 19.98 3.14
CA GLU A 186 3.11 19.78 3.03
C GLU A 186 2.76 18.30 2.86
N PHE A 187 3.54 17.55 2.07
CA PHE A 187 3.36 16.10 1.96
C PHE A 187 3.57 15.41 3.31
N LEU A 188 4.61 15.78 4.06
CA LEU A 188 4.93 15.20 5.37
C LEU A 188 3.97 15.62 6.49
N ASP A 189 3.12 16.61 6.26
CA ASP A 189 2.04 16.93 7.20
C ASP A 189 0.92 15.85 7.15
N TRP A 190 0.84 15.06 6.08
CA TRP A 190 -0.17 14.03 5.86
C TRP A 190 0.37 12.61 5.86
N ALA A 191 1.64 12.41 5.50
CA ALA A 191 2.31 11.11 5.49
C ALA A 191 3.38 11.04 6.59
N ASP A 192 3.62 9.84 7.12
CA ASP A 192 4.56 9.62 8.24
C ASP A 192 5.98 9.36 7.76
N ALA A 193 6.17 8.93 6.51
CA ALA A 193 7.47 8.70 5.90
C ALA A 193 7.44 8.77 4.38
N ALA A 194 8.56 9.21 3.80
CA ALA A 194 8.83 9.18 2.36
C ALA A 194 10.22 8.58 2.08
N PHE A 195 10.27 7.62 1.16
CA PHE A 195 11.49 6.94 0.74
C PHE A 195 11.75 7.23 -0.73
N VAL A 196 12.85 7.92 -1.02
CA VAL A 196 13.16 8.45 -2.34
C VAL A 196 14.26 7.63 -3.00
N THR A 197 14.04 7.22 -4.27
CA THR A 197 15.07 6.66 -5.13
C THR A 197 16.26 7.63 -5.24
N LYS A 198 17.48 7.13 -5.18
CA LYS A 198 18.71 7.95 -5.14
C LYS A 198 19.66 7.70 -6.31
N ARG A 199 19.29 6.77 -7.19
CA ARG A 199 20.17 6.31 -8.27
C ARG A 199 19.51 6.45 -9.64
N PHE A 200 20.35 6.72 -10.63
CA PHE A 200 19.99 6.68 -12.03
C PHE A 200 20.92 5.67 -12.75
N PRO A 201 20.39 4.66 -13.47
CA PRO A 201 18.99 4.24 -13.53
C PRO A 201 18.42 3.84 -12.14
N HIS A 202 17.10 3.74 -12.01
CA HIS A 202 16.36 3.61 -10.74
C HIS A 202 16.44 2.21 -10.09
N TYR A 203 17.64 1.60 -10.06
CA TYR A 203 17.84 0.23 -9.57
C TYR A 203 17.65 0.06 -8.06
N ASP A 204 17.56 1.16 -7.32
CA ASP A 204 17.26 1.15 -5.88
C ASP A 204 15.76 1.42 -5.58
N ALA A 205 14.89 1.48 -6.59
CA ALA A 205 13.44 1.64 -6.38
C ALA A 205 12.85 0.49 -5.56
N PHE A 206 13.26 -0.74 -5.83
CA PHE A 206 12.86 -1.92 -5.08
C PHE A 206 13.16 -1.76 -3.57
N LEU A 207 14.38 -1.31 -3.24
CA LEU A 207 14.79 -1.06 -1.85
C LEU A 207 13.93 0.00 -1.14
N GLN A 208 13.41 1.00 -1.86
CA GLN A 208 12.53 2.00 -1.26
C GLN A 208 11.18 1.40 -0.88
N GLY A 209 10.69 0.46 -1.68
CA GLY A 209 9.51 -0.35 -1.34
C GLY A 209 9.72 -1.20 -0.09
N GLU A 210 10.84 -1.93 0.00
CA GLU A 210 11.21 -2.72 1.20
C GLU A 210 11.27 -1.84 2.46
N ARG A 211 11.90 -0.66 2.37
CA ARG A 211 11.96 0.30 3.47
C ARG A 211 10.59 0.78 3.91
N SER A 212 9.68 1.02 2.96
CA SER A 212 8.30 1.42 3.26
C SER A 212 7.54 0.33 4.01
N ALA A 213 7.70 -0.94 3.60
CA ALA A 213 7.07 -2.07 4.29
C ALA A 213 7.62 -2.27 5.70
N ASN A 214 8.96 -2.23 5.85
CA ASN A 214 9.61 -2.34 7.15
C ASN A 214 9.20 -1.19 8.09
N PHE A 215 9.12 0.04 7.59
CA PHE A 215 8.65 1.18 8.34
C PHE A 215 7.22 0.98 8.86
N LEU A 216 6.27 0.59 7.98
CA LEU A 216 4.88 0.36 8.37
C LEU A 216 4.78 -0.77 9.41
N TYR A 217 5.44 -1.90 9.17
CA TYR A 217 5.42 -3.04 10.08
C TYR A 217 5.93 -2.67 11.49
N ARG A 218 7.07 -1.99 11.55
CA ARG A 218 7.65 -1.56 12.83
C ARG A 218 6.81 -0.53 13.55
N THR A 219 6.19 0.40 12.80
CA THR A 219 5.33 1.44 13.38
C THR A 219 4.06 0.83 13.96
N VAL A 220 3.38 -0.04 13.22
CA VAL A 220 2.15 -0.71 13.68
C VAL A 220 2.41 -1.58 14.92
N ASN A 221 3.56 -2.22 14.99
CA ASN A 221 3.96 -3.04 16.14
C ASN A 221 4.57 -2.23 17.32
N GLY A 222 4.58 -0.89 17.24
CA GLY A 222 5.13 -0.03 18.28
C GLY A 222 6.66 -0.09 18.44
N LEU A 223 7.36 -0.72 17.48
CA LEU A 223 8.83 -0.85 17.47
C LEU A 223 9.52 0.41 16.95
N TYR A 224 8.76 1.31 16.34
CA TYR A 224 9.25 2.57 15.83
C TYR A 224 8.16 3.65 15.97
N LYS A 225 8.56 4.84 16.41
CA LYS A 225 7.70 6.02 16.44
C LYS A 225 8.25 7.05 15.47
N PRO A 226 7.50 7.39 14.41
CA PRO A 226 7.93 8.40 13.44
C PRO A 226 8.17 9.75 14.15
N THR A 227 9.29 10.40 13.81
CA THR A 227 9.57 11.77 14.21
C THR A 227 9.93 12.56 12.97
N SER A 228 9.19 13.62 12.66
CA SER A 228 9.54 14.50 11.55
C SER A 228 10.52 15.57 12.02
N SER A 229 11.64 15.73 11.31
CA SER A 229 12.47 16.91 11.41
C SER A 229 12.66 17.48 10.02
N SER A 230 12.14 18.67 9.74
CA SER A 230 12.51 19.43 8.54
C SER A 230 13.67 20.35 8.88
N ARG A 231 14.83 20.17 8.21
CA ARG A 231 15.84 21.23 8.17
C ARG A 231 15.48 22.16 7.00
N LYS A 232 15.25 23.43 7.29
CA LYS A 232 15.27 24.44 6.24
C LYS A 232 16.68 24.49 5.65
N PRO A 233 16.80 24.60 4.33
CA PRO A 233 18.09 24.84 3.68
C PRO A 233 18.73 26.16 4.15
#